data_945813bd8acb25d9bf80793dcab781df
#
_entry.id   945813bd8acb25d9bf80793dcab781df
#
_cell.length_a   1.000
_cell.length_b   1.000
_cell.length_c   1.000
_cell.angle_alpha   90.00
_cell.angle_beta   90.00
_cell.angle_gamma   90.00
#
_symmetry.space_group_name_H-M   'P 1'
#
loop_
_entity.id
_entity.type
_entity.pdbx_description
1 polymer ?
#
loop_
_entity_poly.entity_id
_entity_poly.type
_entity_poly.pdbx_seq_one_letter_code
_entity_poly.pdbx_strand_id
1 'polypeptide(L)'
;LEYPVNFGEGTTLTSPANRVIHIENIKPDICSLDIGTFNFGPHIFVNTPDNVIEMAKKIRATGVKPELEIFDLGGLRQAKALIKQDLVKKPYLFQICLGTPWAAEATPDTMMTMRNQLPEDAIWASFGISKDQLPMVAQSVILGGHVRVGLEDNLYISKGELAPGNAALVE
;
A
#
# COMPACT_ATOMS: atom_id res chain seq x y z
N LEU A 1 -1.13 3.69 13.38
CA LEU A 1 -0.19 2.92 12.57
C LEU A 1 1.17 2.97 13.27
N GLU A 2 1.47 1.95 14.08
CA GLU A 2 2.83 1.74 14.54
C GLU A 2 3.63 1.15 13.38
N TYR A 3 4.47 1.96 12.76
CA TYR A 3 5.46 1.47 11.81
C TYR A 3 6.45 0.59 12.58
N PRO A 4 6.58 -0.70 12.28
CA PRO A 4 7.51 -1.56 12.97
C PRO A 4 8.89 -1.31 12.39
N VAL A 5 9.54 -0.20 12.75
CA VAL A 5 10.85 0.05 12.20
C VAL A 5 11.72 0.89 13.09
N ASN A 6 12.47 0.23 13.87
CA ASN A 6 13.80 0.67 14.24
C ASN A 6 14.59 -0.55 14.74
N PHE A 7 15.57 -1.03 13.97
CA PHE A 7 16.54 -2.00 14.47
C PHE A 7 17.64 -1.29 15.26
N GLY A 8 17.25 -0.37 16.17
CA GLY A 8 18.10 0.12 17.25
C GLY A 8 18.00 -0.82 18.44
N GLU A 9 18.94 -0.72 19.38
CA GLU A 9 18.86 -1.47 20.65
C GLU A 9 17.48 -1.25 21.31
N GLY A 10 16.77 -2.34 21.56
CA GLY A 10 15.47 -2.33 22.24
C GLY A 10 14.23 -2.34 21.36
N THR A 11 14.34 -2.46 20.04
CA THR A 11 13.17 -2.52 19.14
C THR A 11 12.63 -3.93 18.99
N THR A 12 11.41 -4.15 19.43
CA THR A 12 10.63 -5.36 19.13
C THR A 12 9.74 -5.13 17.92
N LEU A 13 9.80 -6.02 16.95
CA LEU A 13 8.83 -6.02 15.85
C LEU A 13 7.44 -6.32 16.43
N THR A 14 6.45 -5.48 16.09
CA THR A 14 5.06 -5.76 16.44
C THR A 14 4.61 -7.05 15.76
N SER A 15 4.05 -7.98 16.52
CA SER A 15 3.61 -9.26 15.96
C SER A 15 2.49 -9.06 14.94
N PRO A 16 2.37 -9.93 13.91
CA PRO A 16 1.27 -9.87 12.96
C PRO A 16 -0.11 -9.85 13.63
N ALA A 17 -0.26 -10.59 14.75
CA ALA A 17 -1.50 -10.62 15.51
C ALA A 17 -1.86 -9.23 16.08
N ASN A 18 -0.92 -8.53 16.66
CA ASN A 18 -1.15 -7.19 17.20
C ASN A 18 -1.42 -6.16 16.10
N ARG A 19 -0.81 -6.34 14.93
CA ARG A 19 -0.98 -5.42 13.79
C ARG A 19 -2.38 -5.46 13.19
N VAL A 20 -3.12 -6.55 13.34
CA VAL A 20 -4.49 -6.71 12.78
C VAL A 20 -5.59 -6.69 13.84
N ILE A 21 -5.26 -6.54 15.13
CA ILE A 21 -6.24 -6.60 16.22
C ILE A 21 -7.35 -5.55 16.08
N HIS A 22 -7.04 -4.37 15.56
CA HIS A 22 -8.02 -3.32 15.30
C HIS A 22 -8.99 -3.71 14.19
N ILE A 23 -8.54 -4.45 13.18
CA ILE A 23 -9.38 -4.97 12.09
C ILE A 23 -10.36 -6.01 12.64
N GLU A 24 -9.88 -6.91 13.51
CA GLU A 24 -10.70 -7.92 14.17
C GLU A 24 -11.81 -7.27 15.04
N ASN A 25 -11.49 -6.17 15.72
CA ASN A 25 -12.41 -5.48 16.63
C ASN A 25 -13.39 -4.54 15.93
N ILE A 26 -12.94 -3.77 14.93
CA ILE A 26 -13.74 -2.72 14.27
C ILE A 26 -14.48 -3.27 13.05
N LYS A 27 -13.88 -4.24 12.35
CA LYS A 27 -14.39 -4.83 11.10
C LYS A 27 -14.79 -3.77 10.07
N PRO A 28 -13.85 -2.93 9.61
CA PRO A 28 -14.13 -1.96 8.56
C PRO A 28 -14.46 -2.68 7.25
N ASP A 29 -15.01 -1.95 6.27
CA ASP A 29 -15.27 -2.54 4.94
C ASP A 29 -13.97 -2.91 4.21
N ILE A 30 -12.93 -2.08 4.36
CA ILE A 30 -11.61 -2.23 3.73
C ILE A 30 -10.52 -1.99 4.77
N CYS A 31 -9.40 -2.70 4.66
CA CYS A 31 -8.19 -2.45 5.44
C CYS A 31 -6.95 -2.57 4.55
N SER A 32 -5.92 -1.79 4.82
CA SER A 32 -4.62 -1.94 4.15
C SER A 32 -3.91 -3.22 4.57
N LEU A 33 -3.24 -3.84 3.62
CA LEU A 33 -2.29 -4.93 3.84
C LEU A 33 -1.04 -4.66 3.00
N ASP A 34 -0.01 -4.12 3.65
CA ASP A 34 1.27 -3.83 3.01
C ASP A 34 2.00 -5.12 2.67
N ILE A 35 2.45 -5.25 1.44
CA ILE A 35 3.05 -6.48 0.92
C ILE A 35 4.54 -6.30 0.73
N GLY A 36 5.30 -7.12 1.44
CA GLY A 36 6.75 -7.20 1.29
C GLY A 36 7.54 -6.38 2.30
N THR A 37 8.82 -6.69 2.39
CA THR A 37 9.81 -5.94 3.17
C THR A 37 10.58 -5.03 2.23
N PHE A 38 10.66 -3.75 2.55
CA PHE A 38 11.34 -2.76 1.72
C PHE A 38 12.01 -1.69 2.59
N ASN A 39 12.93 -0.93 1.99
CA ASN A 39 13.51 0.22 2.65
C ASN A 39 12.53 1.40 2.60
N PHE A 40 12.38 2.08 3.73
CA PHE A 40 11.56 3.28 3.87
C PHE A 40 12.45 4.44 4.32
N GLY A 41 13.12 5.08 3.39
CA GLY A 41 14.15 6.06 3.69
C GLY A 41 15.30 5.44 4.50
N PRO A 42 15.61 5.96 5.70
CA PRO A 42 16.65 5.41 6.57
C PRO A 42 16.20 4.17 7.35
N HIS A 43 14.96 3.75 7.20
CA HIS A 43 14.34 2.66 7.97
C HIS A 43 14.07 1.44 7.09
N ILE A 44 13.81 0.31 7.73
CA ILE A 44 13.35 -0.92 7.06
C ILE A 44 11.90 -1.16 7.44
N PHE A 45 11.01 -1.25 6.47
CA PHE A 45 9.67 -1.75 6.69
C PHE A 45 9.68 -3.28 6.59
N VAL A 46 9.40 -3.97 7.70
CA VAL A 46 9.52 -5.42 7.76
C VAL A 46 8.17 -6.10 7.63
N ASN A 47 7.99 -6.82 6.53
CA ASN A 47 6.82 -7.66 6.26
C ASN A 47 7.26 -8.93 5.57
N THR A 48 7.76 -9.89 6.37
CA THR A 48 8.19 -11.19 5.84
C THR A 48 7.00 -11.92 5.21
N PRO A 49 7.24 -12.86 4.27
CA PRO A 49 6.16 -13.65 3.69
C PRO A 49 5.25 -14.32 4.72
N ASP A 50 5.82 -14.87 5.80
CA ASP A 50 5.05 -15.50 6.86
C ASP A 50 4.18 -14.51 7.63
N ASN A 51 4.70 -13.29 7.92
CA ASN A 51 3.93 -12.23 8.57
C ASN A 51 2.73 -11.83 7.71
N VAL A 52 2.95 -11.63 6.41
CA VAL A 52 1.89 -11.26 5.47
C VAL A 52 0.84 -12.36 5.35
N ILE A 53 1.26 -13.62 5.28
CA ILE A 53 0.36 -14.79 5.24
C ILE A 53 -0.50 -14.86 6.52
N GLU A 54 0.11 -14.65 7.69
CA GLU A 54 -0.61 -14.68 8.97
C GLU A 54 -1.65 -13.55 9.03
N MET A 55 -1.26 -12.32 8.69
CA MET A 55 -2.19 -11.18 8.63
C MET A 55 -3.32 -11.42 7.63
N ALA A 56 -3.01 -11.91 6.43
CA ALA A 56 -4.00 -12.20 5.41
C ALA A 56 -5.03 -13.26 5.88
N LYS A 57 -4.58 -14.31 6.60
CA LYS A 57 -5.48 -15.32 7.19
C LYS A 57 -6.41 -14.69 8.22
N LYS A 58 -5.90 -13.83 9.09
CA LYS A 58 -6.69 -13.16 10.12
C LYS A 58 -7.71 -12.18 9.50
N ILE A 59 -7.28 -11.34 8.56
CA ILE A 59 -8.17 -10.43 7.82
C ILE A 59 -9.27 -11.22 7.12
N ARG A 60 -8.92 -12.29 6.42
CA ARG A 60 -9.89 -13.16 5.76
C ARG A 60 -10.94 -13.72 6.71
N ALA A 61 -10.55 -14.12 7.93
CA ALA A 61 -11.45 -14.66 8.93
C ALA A 61 -12.49 -13.64 9.42
N THR A 62 -12.18 -12.33 9.34
CA THR A 62 -13.13 -11.26 9.70
C THR A 62 -14.14 -10.95 8.59
N GLY A 63 -13.86 -11.33 7.35
CA GLY A 63 -14.63 -10.93 6.17
C GLY A 63 -14.28 -9.55 5.62
N VAL A 64 -13.38 -8.82 6.25
CA VAL A 64 -12.88 -7.49 5.80
C VAL A 64 -12.13 -7.64 4.49
N LYS A 65 -12.28 -6.68 3.58
CA LYS A 65 -11.60 -6.63 2.29
C LYS A 65 -10.19 -6.08 2.45
N PRO A 66 -9.12 -6.85 2.17
CA PRO A 66 -7.78 -6.27 2.13
C PRO A 66 -7.57 -5.46 0.85
N GLU A 67 -7.00 -4.27 0.98
CA GLU A 67 -6.34 -3.52 -0.07
C GLU A 67 -4.85 -3.90 -0.04
N LEU A 68 -4.36 -4.47 -1.13
CA LEU A 68 -2.99 -4.96 -1.25
C LEU A 68 -2.08 -3.81 -1.66
N GLU A 69 -1.35 -3.24 -0.71
CA GLU A 69 -0.40 -2.17 -0.97
C GLU A 69 0.93 -2.76 -1.43
N ILE A 70 1.34 -2.42 -2.66
CA ILE A 70 2.54 -2.94 -3.31
C ILE A 70 3.52 -1.81 -3.60
N PHE A 71 4.74 -1.95 -3.10
CA PHE A 71 5.80 -0.95 -3.17
C PHE A 71 6.87 -1.28 -4.20
N ASP A 72 6.86 -2.51 -4.74
CA ASP A 72 7.76 -2.98 -5.79
C ASP A 72 7.21 -4.24 -6.48
N LEU A 73 7.95 -4.75 -7.47
CA LEU A 73 7.57 -5.97 -8.21
C LEU A 73 7.67 -7.25 -7.36
N GLY A 74 8.52 -7.27 -6.34
CA GLY A 74 8.62 -8.38 -5.39
C GLY A 74 7.36 -8.51 -4.56
N GLY A 75 6.86 -7.37 -4.03
CA GLY A 75 5.59 -7.27 -3.32
C GLY A 75 4.41 -7.69 -4.21
N LEU A 76 4.37 -7.24 -5.47
CA LEU A 76 3.36 -7.68 -6.42
C LEU A 76 3.36 -9.21 -6.63
N ARG A 77 4.54 -9.80 -6.77
CA ARG A 77 4.67 -11.26 -6.87
C ARG A 77 4.14 -11.98 -5.62
N GLN A 78 4.42 -11.44 -4.43
CA GLN A 78 3.93 -11.97 -3.17
C GLN A 78 2.40 -11.83 -3.06
N ALA A 79 1.82 -10.68 -3.42
CA ALA A 79 0.37 -10.48 -3.47
C ALA A 79 -0.32 -11.53 -4.36
N LYS A 80 0.23 -11.80 -5.55
CA LYS A 80 -0.27 -12.87 -6.43
C LYS A 80 -0.16 -14.26 -5.80
N ALA A 81 0.84 -14.51 -4.96
CA ALA A 81 0.95 -15.78 -4.22
C ALA A 81 -0.12 -15.93 -3.13
N LEU A 82 -0.53 -14.83 -2.46
CA LEU A 82 -1.67 -14.85 -1.52
C LEU A 82 -2.99 -15.19 -2.23
N ILE A 83 -3.20 -14.63 -3.41
CA ILE A 83 -4.37 -14.93 -4.25
C ILE A 83 -4.40 -16.41 -4.64
N LYS A 84 -3.28 -16.97 -5.09
CA LYS A 84 -3.17 -18.40 -5.44
C LYS A 84 -3.44 -19.33 -4.25
N GLN A 85 -3.15 -18.90 -3.04
CA GLN A 85 -3.42 -19.60 -1.79
C GLN A 85 -4.84 -19.39 -1.28
N ASP A 86 -5.70 -18.71 -2.02
CA ASP A 86 -7.07 -18.34 -1.64
C ASP A 86 -7.15 -17.51 -0.33
N LEU A 87 -6.09 -16.77 -0.01
CA LEU A 87 -6.04 -15.89 1.17
C LEU A 87 -6.69 -14.53 0.95
N VAL A 88 -6.86 -14.14 -0.31
CA VAL A 88 -7.53 -12.90 -0.72
C VAL A 88 -8.70 -13.25 -1.64
N LYS A 89 -9.89 -12.74 -1.34
CA LYS A 89 -11.11 -12.95 -2.13
C LYS A 89 -11.31 -11.85 -3.16
N LYS A 90 -11.93 -12.20 -4.29
CA LYS A 90 -12.39 -11.21 -5.28
C LYS A 90 -13.44 -10.25 -4.70
N PRO A 91 -13.55 -9.02 -5.23
CA PRO A 91 -12.61 -8.40 -6.17
C PRO A 91 -11.26 -8.14 -5.52
N TYR A 92 -10.16 -8.27 -6.28
CA TYR A 92 -8.82 -7.99 -5.77
C TYR A 92 -8.57 -6.49 -5.82
N LEU A 93 -8.35 -5.88 -4.66
CA LEU A 93 -7.99 -4.46 -4.56
C LEU A 93 -6.48 -4.32 -4.47
N PHE A 94 -5.89 -3.53 -5.34
CA PHE A 94 -4.47 -3.21 -5.34
C PHE A 94 -4.24 -1.72 -5.21
N GLN A 95 -3.28 -1.35 -4.38
CA GLN A 95 -2.76 0.00 -4.30
C GLN A 95 -1.29 -0.01 -4.74
N ILE A 96 -0.98 0.61 -5.87
CA ILE A 96 0.41 0.77 -6.35
C ILE A 96 0.99 2.02 -5.69
N CYS A 97 1.94 1.81 -4.76
CA CYS A 97 2.56 2.86 -3.96
C CYS A 97 3.92 3.23 -4.58
N LEU A 98 4.05 4.44 -5.09
CA LEU A 98 5.23 4.89 -5.82
C LEU A 98 5.96 6.04 -5.10
N GLY A 99 7.28 6.12 -5.28
CA GLY A 99 8.08 7.21 -4.75
C GLY A 99 8.48 7.09 -3.29
N THR A 100 8.16 5.96 -2.64
CA THR A 100 8.75 5.63 -1.34
C THR A 100 10.26 5.48 -1.53
N PRO A 101 11.09 6.18 -0.74
CA PRO A 101 12.55 6.12 -0.90
C PRO A 101 13.06 4.67 -0.85
N TRP A 102 13.80 4.28 -1.90
CA TRP A 102 14.40 2.94 -2.10
C TRP A 102 13.42 1.81 -2.45
N ALA A 103 12.15 2.11 -2.67
CA ALA A 103 11.16 1.23 -3.31
C ALA A 103 10.96 1.64 -4.79
N ALA A 104 9.81 1.33 -5.38
CA ALA A 104 9.51 1.66 -6.77
C ALA A 104 9.44 3.18 -7.01
N GLU A 105 10.13 3.66 -8.03
CA GLU A 105 10.13 5.09 -8.38
C GLU A 105 8.76 5.56 -8.88
N ALA A 106 8.42 6.84 -8.59
CA ALA A 106 7.21 7.48 -9.08
C ALA A 106 7.40 7.97 -10.53
N THR A 107 7.38 7.02 -11.47
CA THR A 107 7.47 7.30 -12.91
C THR A 107 6.35 6.61 -13.69
N PRO A 108 5.93 7.16 -14.86
CA PRO A 108 4.96 6.51 -15.72
C PRO A 108 5.36 5.08 -16.11
N ASP A 109 6.63 4.84 -16.43
CA ASP A 109 7.13 3.52 -16.84
C ASP A 109 7.03 2.50 -15.71
N THR A 110 7.35 2.90 -14.48
CA THR A 110 7.21 2.06 -13.30
C THR A 110 5.75 1.71 -13.05
N MET A 111 4.87 2.71 -13.08
CA MET A 111 3.42 2.47 -12.91
C MET A 111 2.88 1.52 -13.98
N MET A 112 3.20 1.74 -15.26
CA MET A 112 2.77 0.86 -16.34
C MET A 112 3.30 -0.57 -16.17
N THR A 113 4.56 -0.70 -15.78
CA THR A 113 5.19 -2.01 -15.55
C THR A 113 4.48 -2.79 -14.45
N MET A 114 4.16 -2.15 -13.33
CA MET A 114 3.46 -2.78 -12.22
C MET A 114 2.01 -3.08 -12.59
N ARG A 115 1.29 -2.11 -13.16
CA ARG A 115 -0.10 -2.26 -13.61
C ARG A 115 -0.28 -3.41 -14.59
N ASN A 116 0.61 -3.54 -15.57
CA ASN A 116 0.53 -4.61 -16.59
C ASN A 116 0.75 -6.02 -16.04
N GLN A 117 1.24 -6.13 -14.82
CA GLN A 117 1.44 -7.40 -14.13
C GLN A 117 0.36 -7.71 -13.08
N LEU A 118 -0.62 -6.82 -12.88
CA LEU A 118 -1.78 -7.10 -12.03
C LEU A 118 -2.61 -8.24 -12.62
N PRO A 119 -3.38 -8.98 -11.80
CA PRO A 119 -4.42 -9.86 -12.32
C PRO A 119 -5.41 -9.11 -13.21
N GLU A 120 -5.92 -9.76 -14.25
CA GLU A 120 -6.81 -9.14 -15.23
C GLU A 120 -8.08 -8.51 -14.63
N ASP A 121 -8.59 -9.10 -13.56
CA ASP A 121 -9.78 -8.65 -12.83
C ASP A 121 -9.46 -7.84 -11.56
N ALA A 122 -8.25 -7.30 -11.45
CA ALA A 122 -7.90 -6.43 -10.34
C ALA A 122 -8.55 -5.05 -10.48
N ILE A 123 -9.13 -4.57 -9.38
CA ILE A 123 -9.43 -3.16 -9.17
C ILE A 123 -8.16 -2.54 -8.58
N TRP A 124 -7.68 -1.45 -9.16
CA TRP A 124 -6.43 -0.88 -8.73
C TRP A 124 -6.47 0.64 -8.65
N ALA A 125 -5.71 1.16 -7.72
CA ALA A 125 -5.41 2.57 -7.56
C ALA A 125 -3.90 2.78 -7.53
N SER A 126 -3.46 4.01 -7.73
CA SER A 126 -2.06 4.39 -7.56
C SER A 126 -1.93 5.83 -7.07
N PHE A 127 -0.80 6.09 -6.43
CA PHE A 127 -0.37 7.41 -6.00
C PHE A 127 1.16 7.50 -6.00
N GLY A 128 1.67 8.72 -5.86
CA GLY A 128 3.08 8.99 -5.60
C GLY A 128 3.26 9.68 -4.27
N ILE A 129 4.42 9.52 -3.62
CA ILE A 129 4.74 10.20 -2.37
C ILE A 129 5.17 11.64 -2.65
N SER A 130 4.71 12.58 -1.77
CA SER A 130 5.11 14.00 -1.76
C SER A 130 4.81 14.70 -3.08
N LYS A 131 5.81 15.36 -3.69
CA LYS A 131 5.68 16.09 -4.97
C LYS A 131 5.17 15.25 -6.14
N ASP A 132 5.30 13.95 -6.05
CA ASP A 132 4.93 13.01 -7.10
C ASP A 132 3.47 12.52 -6.99
N GLN A 133 2.73 12.92 -5.92
CA GLN A 133 1.34 12.51 -5.73
C GLN A 133 0.45 12.91 -6.92
N LEU A 134 0.33 14.19 -7.20
CA LEU A 134 -0.56 14.68 -8.26
C LEU A 134 -0.15 14.20 -9.67
N PRO A 135 1.14 14.19 -10.07
CA PRO A 135 1.55 13.60 -11.34
C PRO A 135 1.17 12.12 -11.47
N MET A 136 1.37 11.32 -10.43
CA MET A 136 1.03 9.87 -10.46
C MET A 136 -0.46 9.63 -10.40
N VAL A 137 -1.23 10.46 -9.71
CA VAL A 137 -2.70 10.44 -9.73
C VAL A 137 -3.21 10.68 -11.16
N ALA A 138 -2.72 11.71 -11.85
CA ALA A 138 -3.08 11.96 -13.23
C ALA A 138 -2.72 10.77 -14.15
N GLN A 139 -1.54 10.20 -13.98
CA GLN A 139 -1.10 9.02 -14.73
C GLN A 139 -1.99 7.80 -14.44
N SER A 140 -2.41 7.59 -13.19
CA SER A 140 -3.31 6.49 -12.83
C SER A 140 -4.64 6.59 -13.57
N VAL A 141 -5.24 7.79 -13.60
CA VAL A 141 -6.50 8.05 -14.35
C VAL A 141 -6.32 7.75 -15.83
N ILE A 142 -5.23 8.23 -16.45
CA ILE A 142 -4.94 7.97 -17.87
C ILE A 142 -4.86 6.46 -18.18
N LEU A 143 -4.33 5.67 -17.24
CA LEU A 143 -4.20 4.22 -17.37
C LEU A 143 -5.45 3.43 -16.95
N GLY A 144 -6.54 4.12 -16.56
CA GLY A 144 -7.81 3.52 -16.16
C GLY A 144 -7.83 3.00 -14.73
N GLY A 145 -6.94 3.49 -13.87
CA GLY A 145 -6.90 3.19 -12.43
C GLY A 145 -7.71 4.20 -11.62
N HIS A 146 -7.94 3.85 -10.36
CA HIS A 146 -8.41 4.77 -9.33
C HIS A 146 -7.23 5.54 -8.73
N VAL A 147 -7.51 6.46 -7.82
CA VAL A 147 -6.52 7.36 -7.24
C VAL A 147 -6.63 7.39 -5.72
N ARG A 148 -5.51 7.68 -5.08
CA ARG A 148 -5.43 8.01 -3.67
C ARG A 148 -4.72 9.36 -3.53
N VAL A 149 -5.30 10.25 -2.71
CA VAL A 149 -4.70 11.51 -2.29
C VAL A 149 -4.88 11.67 -0.78
N GLY A 150 -4.01 12.43 -0.15
CA GLY A 150 -4.15 12.74 1.26
C GLY A 150 -2.87 13.25 1.89
N LEU A 151 -3.01 13.85 3.08
CA LEU A 151 -1.92 14.43 3.86
C LEU A 151 -0.93 13.39 4.41
N GLU A 152 -1.30 12.10 4.40
CA GLU A 152 -0.39 11.03 4.74
C GLU A 152 0.77 10.95 3.73
N ASP A 153 0.46 11.16 2.45
CA ASP A 153 1.38 10.96 1.34
C ASP A 153 1.98 12.28 0.83
N ASN A 154 1.25 13.41 0.96
CA ASN A 154 1.68 14.72 0.48
C ASN A 154 1.05 15.85 1.28
N LEU A 155 1.85 16.80 1.74
CA LEU A 155 1.41 17.94 2.53
C LEU A 155 1.01 19.16 1.69
N TYR A 156 1.26 19.17 0.37
CA TYR A 156 1.16 20.35 -0.47
C TYR A 156 0.10 20.21 -1.54
N ILE A 157 -0.75 21.25 -1.70
CA ILE A 157 -1.68 21.35 -2.82
C ILE A 157 -0.99 21.87 -4.09
N SER A 158 0.04 22.69 -3.92
CA SER A 158 0.90 23.20 -4.98
C SER A 158 2.30 23.46 -4.45
N LYS A 159 3.25 23.75 -5.34
CA LYS A 159 4.65 23.99 -4.94
C LYS A 159 4.76 25.15 -3.93
N GLY A 160 5.10 24.82 -2.69
CA GLY A 160 5.30 25.79 -1.60
C GLY A 160 4.01 26.18 -0.86
N GLU A 161 2.86 25.61 -1.22
CA GLU A 161 1.55 25.88 -0.60
C GLU A 161 1.02 24.63 0.09
N LEU A 162 0.90 24.67 1.41
CA LEU A 162 0.35 23.55 2.18
C LEU A 162 -1.13 23.35 1.88
N ALA A 163 -1.53 22.09 1.72
CA ALA A 163 -2.94 21.75 1.62
C ALA A 163 -3.65 22.04 2.96
N PRO A 164 -4.81 22.71 2.95
CA PRO A 164 -5.55 23.01 4.18
C PRO A 164 -6.18 21.75 4.83
N GLY A 165 -6.26 20.66 4.10
CA GLY A 165 -6.80 19.38 4.57
C GLY A 165 -6.97 18.37 3.44
N ASN A 166 -7.40 17.16 3.79
CA ASN A 166 -7.62 16.09 2.79
C ASN A 166 -8.70 16.47 1.75
N ALA A 167 -9.74 17.21 2.15
CA ALA A 167 -10.79 17.62 1.24
C ALA A 167 -10.26 18.42 0.05
N ALA A 168 -9.34 19.37 0.30
CA ALA A 168 -8.74 20.18 -0.75
C ALA A 168 -7.85 19.39 -1.72
N LEU A 169 -7.31 18.25 -1.28
CA LEU A 169 -6.54 17.36 -2.18
C LEU A 169 -7.45 16.48 -3.05
N VAL A 170 -8.70 16.29 -2.64
CA VAL A 170 -9.73 15.54 -3.38
C VAL A 170 -10.41 16.40 -4.43
N GLU A 171 -10.64 17.70 -4.15
CA GLU A 171 -11.27 18.68 -5.06
C GLU A 171 -10.38 19.07 -6.23
#